data_13c582044541be95ccc1e12471c9a1dd
#
_entry.id   13c582044541be95ccc1e12471c9a1dd
#
_cell.length_a   1.000
_cell.length_b   1.000
_cell.length_c   1.000
_cell.angle_alpha   90.00
_cell.angle_beta   90.00
_cell.angle_gamma   90.00
#
_symmetry.space_group_name_H-M   'P 1'
#
loop_
_entity.id
_entity.type
_entity.pdbx_description
1 polymer ?
#
loop_
_entity_poly.entity_id
_entity_poly.type
_entity_poly.pdbx_seq_one_letter_code
_entity_poly.pdbx_strand_id
1 'polypeptide(L)'
;MEKNKISTIQILSDAVANQIAAGEVVQRPASVVKELLENAVDAKANNIELFIEEGGIRKVLVKDDGCGMSAMDAKLCFERHATSKINNADDLFKLNTFGFRGEALASISAVARVTLKTRTENDQLGTEVKIDGSTWIHQNAIACPKGTQIEIKSLFFN
;
A
#
# COMPACT_ATOMS: atom_id res chain seq x y z
N MET A 1 -4.17 33.81 5.76
CA MET A 1 -3.64 34.44 5.73
C MET A 1 -2.46 34.32 5.07
N GLU A 2 -1.97 34.82 4.82
CA GLU A 2 -1.02 34.87 4.14
C GLU A 2 0.20 34.51 4.72
N LYS A 3 0.32 34.51 5.83
CA LYS A 3 1.40 34.18 6.41
C LYS A 3 1.82 32.91 5.88
N ASN A 4 0.97 32.11 5.47
CA ASN A 4 1.33 30.89 4.99
C ASN A 4 2.12 30.96 3.76
N LYS A 5 2.02 32.06 3.08
CA LYS A 5 2.72 32.20 1.96
C LYS A 5 4.10 32.17 2.23
N ILE A 6 4.53 32.64 3.27
CA ILE A 6 5.87 32.68 3.62
C ILE A 6 6.37 31.31 3.80
N SER A 7 5.50 30.39 4.02
CA SER A 7 5.88 29.05 4.28
C SER A 7 5.99 28.20 3.07
N THR A 8 6.13 28.79 1.93
CA THR A 8 6.16 28.03 0.70
C THR A 8 7.29 27.04 0.63
N ILE A 9 8.34 27.23 1.39
CA ILE A 9 9.46 26.32 1.34
C ILE A 9 9.44 25.40 2.54
N GLN A 10 8.37 25.42 3.28
CA GLN A 10 8.25 24.63 4.44
C GLN A 10 8.23 23.14 4.11
N ILE A 11 8.83 22.34 4.97
CA ILE A 11 8.80 20.90 4.81
C ILE A 11 7.46 20.36 5.26
N LEU A 12 6.83 19.58 4.41
CA LEU A 12 5.55 19.00 4.75
C LEU A 12 5.73 17.80 5.66
N SER A 13 4.78 17.55 6.54
CA SER A 13 4.80 16.33 7.33
C SER A 13 4.55 15.15 6.41
N ASP A 14 4.96 13.96 6.84
CA ASP A 14 4.76 12.76 6.05
C ASP A 14 3.27 12.53 5.79
N ALA A 15 2.43 12.79 6.77
CA ALA A 15 0.99 12.59 6.59
C ALA A 15 0.43 13.52 5.52
N VAL A 16 0.83 14.80 5.53
CA VAL A 16 0.33 15.76 4.56
C VAL A 16 0.87 15.41 3.17
N ALA A 17 2.16 15.06 3.07
CA ALA A 17 2.74 14.68 1.80
C ALA A 17 2.05 13.45 1.22
N ASN A 18 1.71 12.48 2.06
CA ASN A 18 1.02 11.29 1.62
C ASN A 18 -0.39 11.61 1.15
N GLN A 19 -1.07 12.52 1.80
CA GLN A 19 -2.41 12.90 1.37
C GLN A 19 -2.40 13.62 0.03
N ILE A 20 -1.40 14.46 -0.21
CA ILE A 20 -1.27 15.14 -1.48
C ILE A 20 -0.98 14.11 -2.58
N ALA A 21 -0.07 13.19 -2.32
CA ALA A 21 0.25 12.15 -3.28
C ALA A 21 -0.96 11.26 -3.55
N ALA A 22 -1.75 10.96 -2.51
CA ALA A 22 -2.95 10.15 -2.67
C ALA A 22 -3.95 10.87 -3.59
N GLY A 23 -4.06 12.18 -3.50
CA GLY A 23 -4.95 12.91 -4.37
C GLY A 23 -4.57 12.79 -5.84
N GLU A 24 -3.29 12.58 -6.12
CA GLU A 24 -2.83 12.39 -7.48
C GLU A 24 -2.97 10.94 -7.94
N VAL A 25 -2.73 9.98 -7.04
CA VAL A 25 -2.75 8.57 -7.37
C VAL A 25 -4.14 7.97 -7.21
N VAL A 26 -4.88 8.41 -6.18
CA VAL A 26 -6.14 7.80 -5.80
C VAL A 26 -7.25 8.83 -5.93
N GLN A 27 -7.62 9.18 -7.15
CA GLN A 27 -8.68 10.15 -7.35
C GLN A 27 -10.05 9.50 -7.22
N ARG A 28 -10.13 8.21 -7.44
CA ARG A 28 -11.37 7.47 -7.39
C ARG A 28 -11.12 6.06 -6.94
N PRO A 29 -12.13 5.37 -6.43
CA PRO A 29 -11.97 3.96 -6.06
C PRO A 29 -11.45 3.09 -7.19
N ALA A 30 -11.80 3.40 -8.45
CA ALA A 30 -11.31 2.64 -9.57
C ALA A 30 -9.78 2.65 -9.66
N SER A 31 -9.14 3.76 -9.27
CA SER A 31 -7.69 3.84 -9.28
C SER A 31 -7.07 2.92 -8.23
N VAL A 32 -7.73 2.81 -7.07
CA VAL A 32 -7.27 1.91 -6.02
C VAL A 32 -7.36 0.46 -6.51
N VAL A 33 -8.49 0.10 -7.10
CA VAL A 33 -8.68 -1.26 -7.61
C VAL A 33 -7.63 -1.58 -8.66
N LYS A 34 -7.36 -0.65 -9.57
CA LYS A 34 -6.39 -0.86 -10.61
C LYS A 34 -5.01 -1.13 -10.02
N GLU A 35 -4.60 -0.33 -9.04
CA GLU A 35 -3.29 -0.52 -8.42
C GLU A 35 -3.18 -1.86 -7.72
N LEU A 36 -4.21 -2.26 -7.00
CA LEU A 36 -4.18 -3.53 -6.30
C LEU A 36 -4.16 -4.71 -7.26
N LEU A 37 -4.90 -4.62 -8.36
CA LEU A 37 -4.90 -5.68 -9.36
C LEU A 37 -3.55 -5.77 -10.07
N GLU A 38 -2.94 -4.63 -10.36
CA GLU A 38 -1.62 -4.62 -10.98
C GLU A 38 -0.59 -5.24 -10.05
N ASN A 39 -0.69 -4.99 -8.76
CA ASN A 39 0.21 -5.60 -7.79
C ASN A 39 0.05 -7.13 -7.79
N ALA A 40 -1.17 -7.61 -7.88
CA ALA A 40 -1.41 -9.06 -7.90
C ALA A 40 -0.84 -9.70 -9.17
N VAL A 41 -0.99 -9.02 -10.30
CA VAL A 41 -0.42 -9.50 -11.55
C VAL A 41 1.11 -9.52 -11.47
N ASP A 42 1.70 -8.47 -10.90
CA ASP A 42 3.15 -8.41 -10.76
C ASP A 42 3.66 -9.50 -9.83
N ALA A 43 2.86 -9.92 -8.87
CA ALA A 43 3.21 -11.01 -7.95
C ALA A 43 3.02 -12.38 -8.60
N LYS A 44 2.65 -12.40 -9.89
CA LYS A 44 2.47 -13.63 -10.67
C LYS A 44 1.40 -14.52 -10.11
N ALA A 45 0.32 -13.92 -9.66
CA ALA A 45 -0.81 -14.68 -9.15
C ALA A 45 -1.50 -15.43 -10.27
N ASN A 46 -1.96 -16.63 -9.99
CA ASN A 46 -2.75 -17.40 -10.93
C ASN A 46 -4.22 -17.16 -10.68
N ASN A 47 -4.59 -16.81 -9.45
CA ASN A 47 -5.97 -16.54 -9.10
C ASN A 47 -6.04 -15.24 -8.34
N ILE A 48 -6.98 -14.37 -8.73
CA ILE A 48 -7.18 -13.09 -8.09
C ILE A 48 -8.68 -12.95 -7.83
N GLU A 49 -9.03 -12.63 -6.57
CA GLU A 49 -10.42 -12.40 -6.20
C GLU A 49 -10.58 -10.95 -5.81
N LEU A 50 -11.63 -10.32 -6.30
CA LEU A 50 -11.89 -8.92 -6.02
C LEU A 50 -13.28 -8.80 -5.43
N PHE A 51 -13.38 -8.13 -4.27
CA PHE A 51 -14.65 -7.86 -3.61
C PHE A 51 -14.78 -6.36 -3.42
N ILE A 52 -15.90 -5.78 -3.82
CA ILE A 52 -16.12 -4.34 -3.73
C ILE A 52 -17.47 -4.09 -3.09
N GLU A 53 -17.52 -3.15 -2.13
CA GLU A 53 -18.77 -2.71 -1.53
C GLU A 53 -18.94 -1.23 -1.72
N GLU A 54 -20.15 -0.82 -2.07
CA GLU A 54 -20.51 0.59 -2.27
C GLU A 54 -19.54 1.33 -3.20
N GLY A 55 -19.32 0.77 -4.36
CA GLY A 55 -18.48 1.39 -5.37
C GLY A 55 -17.03 1.51 -4.98
N GLY A 56 -16.62 0.77 -3.95
CA GLY A 56 -15.22 0.80 -3.50
C GLY A 56 -14.95 1.83 -2.43
N ILE A 57 -15.92 2.68 -2.06
CA ILE A 57 -15.70 3.64 -1.01
C ILE A 57 -15.73 2.97 0.36
N ARG A 58 -16.65 2.03 0.54
CA ARG A 58 -16.76 1.34 1.81
C ARG A 58 -15.70 0.24 1.94
N LYS A 59 -15.47 -0.52 0.88
CA LYS A 59 -14.53 -1.62 0.96
C LYS A 59 -14.06 -2.06 -0.41
N VAL A 60 -12.77 -2.30 -0.52
CA VAL A 60 -12.16 -3.00 -1.65
C VAL A 60 -11.28 -4.07 -1.05
N LEU A 61 -11.46 -5.31 -1.45
CA LEU A 61 -10.64 -6.41 -0.98
C LEU A 61 -10.11 -7.17 -2.19
N VAL A 62 -8.79 -7.32 -2.27
CA VAL A 62 -8.15 -8.09 -3.32
C VAL A 62 -7.36 -9.21 -2.66
N LYS A 63 -7.64 -10.45 -3.07
CA LYS A 63 -6.90 -11.61 -2.62
C LYS A 63 -6.22 -12.24 -3.80
N ASP A 64 -4.95 -12.57 -3.67
CA ASP A 64 -4.24 -13.25 -4.74
C ASP A 64 -3.39 -14.39 -4.16
N ASP A 65 -3.02 -15.33 -5.03
CA ASP A 65 -2.18 -16.45 -4.66
C ASP A 65 -0.78 -16.28 -5.25
N GLY A 66 -0.33 -15.06 -5.41
CA GLY A 66 0.99 -14.77 -5.94
C GLY A 66 2.12 -15.09 -4.97
N CYS A 67 3.26 -14.49 -5.19
CA CYS A 67 4.46 -14.83 -4.41
C CYS A 67 4.40 -14.35 -2.96
N GLY A 68 3.53 -13.41 -2.64
CA GLY A 68 3.45 -12.89 -1.29
C GLY A 68 4.64 -12.03 -0.92
N MET A 69 4.69 -11.60 0.33
CA MET A 69 5.77 -10.77 0.84
C MET A 69 6.27 -11.33 2.16
N SER A 70 7.56 -11.15 2.43
CA SER A 70 8.13 -11.44 3.74
C SER A 70 7.65 -10.40 4.74
N ALA A 71 7.88 -10.63 6.01
CA ALA A 71 7.51 -9.67 7.05
C ALA A 71 8.17 -8.30 6.81
N MET A 72 9.43 -8.30 6.38
CA MET A 72 10.14 -7.06 6.12
C MET A 72 9.54 -6.34 4.90
N ASP A 73 9.26 -7.06 3.84
CA ASP A 73 8.69 -6.46 2.65
C ASP A 73 7.27 -5.93 2.93
N ALA A 74 6.51 -6.63 3.76
CA ALA A 74 5.18 -6.18 4.14
C ALA A 74 5.25 -4.84 4.87
N LYS A 75 6.28 -4.65 5.69
CA LYS A 75 6.46 -3.40 6.38
C LYS A 75 6.88 -2.32 5.41
N LEU A 76 7.83 -2.62 4.53
CA LEU A 76 8.38 -1.63 3.62
C LEU A 76 7.40 -1.18 2.54
N CYS A 77 6.46 -2.02 2.16
CA CYS A 77 5.56 -1.67 1.07
C CYS A 77 4.67 -0.47 1.38
N PHE A 78 4.54 -0.11 2.66
CA PHE A 78 3.77 1.06 3.04
C PHE A 78 4.65 2.27 3.34
N GLU A 79 5.96 2.17 3.16
CA GLU A 79 6.85 3.27 3.45
C GLU A 79 7.08 4.11 2.20
N ARG A 80 6.74 5.38 2.31
CA ARG A 80 6.85 6.27 1.17
C ARG A 80 8.29 6.49 0.76
N HIS A 81 9.21 6.37 1.68
CA HIS A 81 10.61 6.68 1.42
C HIS A 81 11.44 5.48 0.99
N ALA A 82 10.80 4.37 0.63
CA ALA A 82 11.53 3.20 0.18
C ALA A 82 12.40 3.54 -1.03
N THR A 83 11.92 4.42 -1.91
CA THR A 83 12.69 4.78 -3.09
C THR A 83 13.91 5.61 -2.76
N SER A 84 13.90 6.32 -1.64
CA SER A 84 15.05 7.15 -1.29
C SER A 84 16.22 6.32 -0.78
N LYS A 85 16.02 5.02 -0.61
CA LYS A 85 17.08 4.14 -0.16
C LYS A 85 17.77 3.41 -1.30
N ILE A 86 17.52 3.82 -2.54
CA ILE A 86 18.15 3.21 -3.69
C ILE A 86 19.61 3.63 -3.72
N ASN A 87 20.50 2.68 -3.78
CA ASN A 87 21.93 2.96 -3.80
C ASN A 87 22.61 2.55 -5.09
N ASN A 88 21.97 1.77 -5.91
CA ASN A 88 22.58 1.32 -7.16
C ASN A 88 21.51 0.89 -8.16
N ALA A 89 21.95 0.51 -9.34
CA ALA A 89 21.04 0.17 -10.42
C ALA A 89 20.19 -1.07 -10.11
N ASP A 90 20.74 -2.01 -9.34
CA ASP A 90 20.00 -3.20 -9.00
C ASP A 90 18.82 -2.85 -8.10
N ASP A 91 19.03 -1.94 -7.15
CA ASP A 91 17.96 -1.52 -6.27
C ASP A 91 16.88 -0.81 -7.10
N LEU A 92 17.29 0.01 -8.05
CA LEU A 92 16.34 0.70 -8.90
C LEU A 92 15.54 -0.30 -9.73
N PHE A 93 16.19 -1.34 -10.23
CA PHE A 93 15.52 -2.34 -11.02
C PHE A 93 14.49 -3.09 -10.19
N LYS A 94 14.81 -3.40 -8.93
CA LYS A 94 13.87 -4.05 -8.06
C LYS A 94 12.68 -3.15 -7.80
N LEU A 95 12.92 -1.86 -7.63
CA LEU A 95 11.84 -0.93 -7.37
C LEU A 95 10.93 -0.74 -8.57
N ASN A 96 11.42 -0.95 -9.78
CA ASN A 96 10.55 -0.89 -10.94
C ASN A 96 9.49 -1.97 -10.90
N THR A 97 9.75 -3.07 -10.23
CA THR A 97 8.75 -4.13 -10.14
C THR A 97 7.88 -3.99 -8.90
N PHE A 98 8.37 -3.34 -7.82
CA PHE A 98 7.59 -3.17 -6.62
C PHE A 98 7.53 -1.73 -6.13
N GLY A 99 8.59 -0.96 -6.33
CA GLY A 99 8.76 0.29 -5.64
C GLY A 99 7.73 1.35 -5.92
N PHE A 100 7.38 1.55 -7.18
CA PHE A 100 6.40 2.56 -7.49
C PHE A 100 5.04 2.15 -6.97
N ARG A 101 4.74 0.86 -7.01
CA ARG A 101 3.47 0.40 -6.48
C ARG A 101 3.49 0.42 -4.97
N GLY A 102 4.67 0.27 -4.37
CA GLY A 102 4.82 0.44 -2.94
C GLY A 102 4.47 1.85 -2.50
N GLU A 103 4.84 2.86 -3.33
CA GLU A 103 4.45 4.23 -3.01
C GLU A 103 2.96 4.42 -3.13
N ALA A 104 2.32 3.76 -4.08
CA ALA A 104 0.88 3.82 -4.21
C ALA A 104 0.19 3.28 -2.98
N LEU A 105 0.70 2.18 -2.40
CA LEU A 105 0.13 1.64 -1.17
C LEU A 105 0.27 2.62 -0.01
N ALA A 106 1.40 3.30 0.09
CA ALA A 106 1.58 4.31 1.13
C ALA A 106 0.56 5.43 0.95
N SER A 107 0.31 5.85 -0.29
CA SER A 107 -0.67 6.89 -0.58
C SER A 107 -2.09 6.45 -0.24
N ILE A 108 -2.43 5.22 -0.56
CA ILE A 108 -3.75 4.68 -0.25
C ILE A 108 -3.95 4.62 1.26
N SER A 109 -2.92 4.20 2.00
CA SER A 109 -3.04 4.08 3.45
C SER A 109 -3.24 5.44 4.12
N ALA A 110 -2.89 6.53 3.44
CA ALA A 110 -3.06 7.86 3.99
C ALA A 110 -4.54 8.28 4.04
N VAL A 111 -5.37 7.70 3.18
CA VAL A 111 -6.77 8.11 3.04
C VAL A 111 -7.76 6.98 3.31
N ALA A 112 -7.31 5.88 3.88
CA ALA A 112 -8.17 4.72 4.11
C ALA A 112 -7.67 3.92 5.30
N ARG A 113 -8.44 2.89 5.67
CA ARG A 113 -8.02 1.92 6.67
C ARG A 113 -7.61 0.67 5.92
N VAL A 114 -6.37 0.27 6.09
CA VAL A 114 -5.78 -0.81 5.29
C VAL A 114 -5.37 -1.97 6.18
N THR A 115 -5.73 -3.18 5.77
CA THR A 115 -5.26 -4.40 6.40
C THR A 115 -4.62 -5.25 5.31
N LEU A 116 -3.36 -5.59 5.50
CA LEU A 116 -2.61 -6.45 4.60
C LEU A 116 -2.32 -7.76 5.30
N LYS A 117 -2.58 -8.88 4.61
CA LYS A 117 -2.17 -10.19 5.09
C LYS A 117 -1.41 -10.84 3.95
N THR A 118 -0.21 -11.34 4.23
CA THR A 118 0.64 -11.84 3.16
C THR A 118 1.56 -12.94 3.68
N ARG A 119 1.93 -13.86 2.83
CA ARG A 119 2.86 -14.93 3.16
C ARG A 119 3.58 -15.41 1.91
N THR A 120 4.88 -15.63 2.02
CA THR A 120 5.62 -16.27 0.94
C THR A 120 5.51 -17.78 1.10
N GLU A 121 5.87 -18.49 0.04
CA GLU A 121 5.80 -19.95 0.07
C GLU A 121 6.75 -20.53 1.12
N ASN A 122 7.88 -19.89 1.36
CA ASN A 122 8.88 -20.41 2.29
C ASN A 122 8.60 -20.09 3.75
N ASP A 123 7.69 -19.18 4.03
CA ASP A 123 7.38 -18.80 5.40
C ASP A 123 6.27 -19.68 5.96
N GLN A 124 6.41 -20.16 7.18
CA GLN A 124 5.37 -20.97 7.81
C GLN A 124 4.20 -20.11 8.25
N LEU A 125 4.47 -18.90 8.71
CA LEU A 125 3.43 -17.97 9.08
C LEU A 125 3.52 -16.75 8.21
N GLY A 126 2.39 -16.12 7.99
CA GLY A 126 2.34 -14.87 7.26
C GLY A 126 2.44 -13.68 8.20
N THR A 127 2.20 -12.51 7.64
CA THR A 127 2.29 -11.25 8.36
C THR A 127 1.02 -10.46 8.13
N GLU A 128 0.47 -9.89 9.20
CA GLU A 128 -0.64 -8.96 9.10
C GLU A 128 -0.15 -7.58 9.49
N VAL A 129 -0.42 -6.59 8.62
CA VAL A 129 -0.11 -5.19 8.88
C VAL A 129 -1.40 -4.42 8.82
N LYS A 130 -1.62 -3.52 9.80
CA LYS A 130 -2.79 -2.68 9.81
C LYS A 130 -2.37 -1.23 9.95
N ILE A 131 -2.89 -0.38 9.07
CA ILE A 131 -2.59 1.03 9.02
C ILE A 131 -3.88 1.80 8.82
N ASP A 132 -4.11 2.83 9.63
CA ASP A 132 -5.30 3.67 9.50
C ASP A 132 -4.84 5.12 9.28
N GLY A 133 -5.12 5.67 8.09
CA GLY A 133 -4.80 7.06 7.80
C GLY A 133 -3.34 7.40 8.09
N SER A 134 -2.42 6.59 7.62
CA SER A 134 -0.98 6.72 7.83
C SER A 134 -0.53 6.39 9.24
N THR A 135 -1.44 6.02 10.14
CA THR A 135 -1.06 5.63 11.49
C THR A 135 -0.85 4.13 11.55
N TRP A 136 0.34 3.73 11.91
CA TRP A 136 0.70 2.31 12.01
C TRP A 136 0.02 1.73 13.25
N ILE A 137 -0.83 0.75 13.04
CA ILE A 137 -1.56 0.14 14.15
C ILE A 137 -0.81 -1.07 14.69
N HIS A 138 -0.49 -2.04 13.84
CA HIS A 138 0.29 -3.20 14.29
C HIS A 138 0.86 -3.97 13.11
N GLN A 139 1.80 -4.84 13.43
CA GLN A 139 2.31 -5.85 12.52
C GLN A 139 2.49 -7.12 13.33
N ASN A 140 1.76 -8.17 12.98
CA ASN A 140 1.77 -9.43 13.72
C ASN A 140 1.96 -10.61 12.78
N ALA A 141 2.49 -11.70 13.32
CA ALA A 141 2.52 -12.97 12.58
C ALA A 141 1.14 -13.59 12.65
N ILE A 142 0.66 -14.13 11.54
CA ILE A 142 -0.64 -14.78 11.49
C ILE A 142 -0.58 -16.00 10.58
N ALA A 143 -1.53 -16.89 10.75
CA ALA A 143 -1.69 -18.01 9.83
C ALA A 143 -2.53 -17.52 8.65
N CYS A 144 -1.98 -17.63 7.45
CA CYS A 144 -2.73 -17.27 6.24
C CYS A 144 -2.15 -18.02 5.05
N PRO A 145 -2.90 -18.12 3.94
CA PRO A 145 -2.41 -18.81 2.76
C PRO A 145 -1.27 -18.03 2.09
N LYS A 146 -0.51 -18.70 1.27
CA LYS A 146 0.48 -18.06 0.44
C LYS A 146 -0.21 -17.04 -0.45
N GLY A 147 0.42 -15.89 -0.64
CA GLY A 147 -0.12 -14.81 -1.47
C GLY A 147 -0.34 -13.55 -0.66
N THR A 148 -1.20 -12.69 -1.17
CA THR A 148 -1.45 -11.39 -0.53
C THR A 148 -2.93 -11.09 -0.52
N GLN A 149 -3.41 -10.56 0.61
CA GLN A 149 -4.77 -10.10 0.75
C GLN A 149 -4.70 -8.67 1.27
N ILE A 150 -5.26 -7.72 0.51
CA ILE A 150 -5.27 -6.33 0.91
C ILE A 150 -6.71 -5.88 1.01
N GLU A 151 -7.10 -5.38 2.19
CA GLU A 151 -8.42 -4.84 2.41
C GLU A 151 -8.32 -3.36 2.64
N ILE A 152 -9.05 -2.57 1.85
CA ILE A 152 -9.10 -1.13 1.96
C ILE A 152 -10.51 -0.78 2.39
N LYS A 153 -10.64 -0.18 3.58
CA LYS A 153 -11.95 0.20 4.10
C LYS A 153 -12.02 1.70 4.30
N SER A 154 -13.22 2.23 4.21
CA SER A 154 -13.49 3.62 4.53
C SER A 154 -12.58 4.58 3.76
N LEU A 155 -12.54 4.39 2.44
CA LEU A 155 -11.71 5.20 1.59
C LEU A 155 -12.10 6.67 1.77
N PHE A 156 -11.10 7.53 1.91
CA PHE A 156 -11.29 8.94 2.14
C PHE A 156 -11.99 9.28 3.47
N PHE A 157 -11.79 8.45 4.50
CA PHE A 157 -12.44 8.70 5.78
C PHE A 157 -11.86 9.92 6.52
N ASN A 158 -10.63 10.34 6.18
CA ASN A 158 -10.01 11.50 6.82
C ASN A 158 -9.74 12.66 5.85
#